data_3f5dc3389ad0dc0bdb0a18fb6f4929c0
#
_entry.id   3f5dc3389ad0dc0bdb0a18fb6f4929c0
#
_cell.length_a   1.000
_cell.length_b   1.000
_cell.length_c   1.000
_cell.angle_alpha   90.00
_cell.angle_beta   90.00
_cell.angle_gamma   90.00
#
_symmetry.space_group_name_H-M   'P 1'
#
loop_
_entity.id
_entity.type
_entity.pdbx_description
1 polymer ?
#
loop_
_entity_poly.entity_id
_entity_poly.type
_entity_poly.pdbx_seq_one_letter_code
_entity_poly.pdbx_strand_id
1 'polypeptide(L)'
;MLARLLVRLAAVSAAAAGVVAWRRRSELIEGWHGRGWLVRRTDGTVPGDRSGAPGGLAPTPRSSTGVSAAVQVAPPAWEPAALTALAAWEPRPPRTPAGRALAYLWASPVTAAGLLAGLAGGGTTQVRDGALLFTGTRGPTAALMRCRGFDAMALGHVVVARGAPPSAALLRHELVHVRQAERLGPLMAPAYLGLLAAYGYARHPMERAARAAQRAAAVME
;
A
#
# COMPACT_ATOMS: atom_id res chain seq x y z
N MET A 1 17.74 2.46 21.95
CA MET A 1 16.63 1.82 21.22
C MET A 1 15.26 2.28 21.74
N LEU A 2 15.06 2.32 23.06
CA LEU A 2 13.81 2.75 23.73
C LEU A 2 13.41 4.21 23.40
N ALA A 3 14.36 5.16 23.41
CA ALA A 3 14.08 6.56 23.10
C ALA A 3 13.55 6.78 21.68
N ARG A 4 14.04 6.03 20.68
CA ARG A 4 13.51 6.08 19.30
C ARG A 4 12.12 5.47 19.18
N LEU A 5 11.76 4.51 20.02
CA LEU A 5 10.42 3.95 20.11
C LEU A 5 9.46 4.95 20.76
N LEU A 6 9.89 5.62 21.82
CA LEU A 6 9.08 6.65 22.52
C LEU A 6 8.82 7.88 21.64
N VAL A 7 9.80 8.32 20.86
CA VAL A 7 9.61 9.41 19.88
C VAL A 7 8.61 9.00 18.79
N ARG A 8 8.63 7.74 18.35
CA ARG A 8 7.67 7.22 17.37
C ARG A 8 6.27 7.06 17.95
N LEU A 9 6.15 6.64 19.22
CA LEU A 9 4.87 6.59 19.94
C LEU A 9 4.32 8.01 20.20
N ALA A 10 5.17 8.99 20.52
CA ALA A 10 4.77 10.38 20.66
C ALA A 10 4.25 10.98 19.34
N ALA A 11 4.87 10.63 18.19
CA ALA A 11 4.39 11.04 16.88
C ALA A 11 3.02 10.41 16.54
N VAL A 12 2.78 9.16 16.94
CA VAL A 12 1.48 8.48 16.81
C VAL A 12 0.42 9.12 17.73
N SER A 13 0.80 9.51 18.94
CA SER A 13 -0.10 10.21 19.89
C SER A 13 -0.43 11.62 19.43
N ALA A 14 0.51 12.34 18.81
CA ALA A 14 0.27 13.64 18.20
C ALA A 14 -0.66 13.52 16.96
N ALA A 15 -0.54 12.44 16.19
CA ALA A 15 -1.46 12.14 15.09
C ALA A 15 -2.88 11.83 15.61
N ALA A 16 -3.01 11.12 16.73
CA ALA A 16 -4.30 10.84 17.37
C ALA A 16 -4.96 12.12 17.93
N ALA A 17 -4.19 13.06 18.48
CA ALA A 17 -4.69 14.37 18.89
C ALA A 17 -5.17 15.22 17.70
N GLY A 18 -4.55 15.06 16.53
CA GLY A 18 -5.00 15.69 15.26
C GLY A 18 -6.36 15.19 14.80
N VAL A 19 -6.73 13.93 15.10
CA VAL A 19 -8.03 13.33 14.77
C VAL A 19 -9.18 14.01 15.50
N VAL A 20 -8.97 14.50 16.72
CA VAL A 20 -9.98 15.24 17.49
C VAL A 20 -10.23 16.63 16.89
N ALA A 21 -9.20 17.28 16.34
CA ALA A 21 -9.31 18.56 15.64
C ALA A 21 -10.01 18.43 14.27
N TRP A 22 -9.91 17.27 13.62
CA TRP A 22 -10.50 17.00 12.30
C TRP A 22 -12.03 16.91 12.32
N ARG A 23 -12.66 16.53 13.43
CA ARG A 23 -14.13 16.48 13.56
C ARG A 23 -14.82 17.84 13.29
N ARG A 24 -14.05 18.93 13.20
CA ARG A 24 -14.55 20.28 12.89
C ARG A 24 -14.37 20.71 11.42
N ARG A 25 -13.77 19.90 10.55
CA ARG A 25 -13.58 20.22 9.13
C ARG A 25 -14.25 19.19 8.23
N SER A 26 -15.56 19.27 8.13
CA SER A 26 -16.40 18.48 7.19
C SER A 26 -16.06 18.68 5.70
N GLU A 27 -15.24 19.66 5.35
CA GLU A 27 -14.92 20.00 3.95
C GLU A 27 -13.93 19.03 3.27
N LEU A 28 -13.28 18.14 4.01
CA LEU A 28 -12.34 17.15 3.43
C LEU A 28 -13.01 15.83 3.02
N ILE A 29 -14.30 15.63 3.33
CA ILE A 29 -15.03 14.40 3.01
C ILE A 29 -15.55 14.43 1.56
N GLU A 30 -15.82 15.58 0.98
CA GLU A 30 -16.33 15.68 -0.40
C GLU A 30 -15.30 15.26 -1.47
N GLY A 31 -14.01 15.29 -1.17
CA GLY A 31 -12.96 14.81 -2.09
C GLY A 31 -12.87 13.28 -2.22
N TRP A 32 -13.55 12.53 -1.34
CA TRP A 32 -13.42 11.06 -1.26
C TRP A 32 -14.43 10.31 -2.13
N HIS A 33 -15.58 10.92 -2.40
CA HIS A 33 -16.66 10.28 -3.18
C HIS A 33 -16.54 10.44 -4.71
N GLY A 34 -15.56 11.15 -5.23
CA GLY A 34 -15.53 11.53 -6.65
C GLY A 34 -14.38 10.99 -7.49
N ARG A 35 -13.36 10.39 -6.92
CA ARG A 35 -12.20 9.93 -7.71
C ARG A 35 -11.76 8.55 -7.28
N GLY A 36 -12.47 7.55 -7.81
CA GLY A 36 -11.94 6.20 -7.89
C GLY A 36 -10.54 6.26 -8.52
N TRP A 37 -9.58 5.62 -7.88
CA TRP A 37 -8.29 5.34 -8.46
C TRP A 37 -8.47 4.31 -9.57
N LEU A 38 -9.05 4.78 -10.68
CA LEU A 38 -8.88 4.13 -11.97
C LEU A 38 -7.42 4.33 -12.33
N VAL A 39 -6.58 3.32 -12.09
CA VAL A 39 -5.50 3.05 -13.00
C VAL A 39 -6.19 2.84 -14.33
N ARG A 40 -6.27 3.91 -15.13
CA ARG A 40 -6.76 3.84 -16.50
C ARG A 40 -5.82 2.88 -17.21
N ARG A 41 -6.28 1.65 -17.43
CA ARG A 41 -5.68 0.79 -18.46
C ARG A 41 -5.62 1.64 -19.72
N THR A 42 -4.44 1.98 -20.16
CA THR A 42 -4.19 2.57 -21.46
C THR A 42 -4.12 1.44 -22.49
N ASP A 43 -5.16 0.64 -22.60
CA ASP A 43 -5.50 -0.07 -23.81
C ASP A 43 -6.20 0.96 -24.68
N GLY A 44 -5.44 1.50 -25.62
CA GLY A 44 -5.86 2.55 -26.54
C GLY A 44 -6.95 2.08 -27.51
N THR A 45 -8.17 1.90 -27.01
CA THR A 45 -9.36 1.74 -27.83
C THR A 45 -10.25 2.95 -27.63
N VAL A 46 -10.08 3.94 -28.52
CA VAL A 46 -11.04 5.00 -28.77
C VAL A 46 -12.20 4.39 -29.56
N PRO A 47 -13.46 4.50 -29.13
CA PRO A 47 -14.60 4.10 -29.95
C PRO A 47 -14.81 5.10 -31.08
N GLY A 48 -14.63 4.64 -32.29
CA GLY A 48 -15.39 4.98 -33.47
C GLY A 48 -15.24 6.36 -34.07
N ASP A 49 -14.37 6.49 -35.07
CA ASP A 49 -14.68 7.30 -36.24
C ASP A 49 -14.57 6.39 -37.46
N ARG A 50 -15.73 6.20 -38.15
CA ARG A 50 -15.84 5.52 -39.43
C ARG A 50 -15.82 6.59 -40.51
N SER A 51 -14.66 6.88 -41.06
CA SER A 51 -14.62 7.47 -42.42
C SER A 51 -13.39 6.89 -43.13
N GLY A 52 -13.67 6.24 -44.23
CA GLY A 52 -12.69 5.48 -44.98
C GLY A 52 -11.81 6.36 -45.87
N ALA A 53 -10.59 5.90 -46.07
CA ALA A 53 -9.84 6.01 -47.34
C ALA A 53 -8.66 5.01 -47.29
N PRO A 54 -8.32 4.34 -48.43
CA PRO A 54 -7.23 3.38 -48.48
C PRO A 54 -5.95 4.10 -48.93
N GLY A 55 -4.86 3.85 -48.21
CA GLY A 55 -3.55 4.39 -48.57
C GLY A 55 -2.49 3.88 -47.62
N GLY A 56 -1.78 2.84 -48.06
CA GLY A 56 -0.75 2.18 -47.27
C GLY A 56 0.48 3.04 -47.08
N LEU A 57 1.03 2.96 -45.89
CA LEU A 57 2.46 3.07 -45.58
C LEU A 57 2.69 2.35 -44.23
N ALA A 58 3.64 1.43 -44.22
CA ALA A 58 3.99 0.65 -43.05
C ALA A 58 4.41 1.56 -41.86
N PRO A 59 3.95 1.29 -40.63
CA PRO A 59 4.41 2.06 -39.50
C PRO A 59 5.84 1.62 -39.11
N THR A 60 6.75 2.58 -39.16
CA THR A 60 8.07 2.46 -38.54
C THR A 60 7.92 2.21 -37.03
N PRO A 61 8.73 1.31 -36.42
CA PRO A 61 8.69 1.10 -34.99
C PRO A 61 9.16 2.38 -34.28
N ARG A 62 8.23 3.07 -33.61
CA ARG A 62 8.60 4.14 -32.67
C ARG A 62 9.25 3.53 -31.47
N SER A 63 10.52 3.77 -31.30
CA SER A 63 11.26 3.51 -30.09
C SER A 63 10.61 4.21 -28.90
N SER A 64 9.87 3.48 -28.09
CA SER A 64 9.31 4.00 -26.84
C SER A 64 10.38 3.90 -25.72
N THR A 65 11.50 4.59 -25.89
CA THR A 65 12.42 4.90 -24.79
C THR A 65 11.98 6.19 -24.10
N GLY A 66 10.89 6.12 -23.40
CA GLY A 66 10.40 7.15 -22.50
C GLY A 66 10.03 6.51 -21.17
N VAL A 67 11.02 6.01 -20.43
CA VAL A 67 10.84 5.73 -19.01
C VAL A 67 10.53 7.06 -18.36
N SER A 68 9.26 7.32 -18.13
CA SER A 68 8.79 8.49 -17.39
C SER A 68 9.43 8.39 -16.00
N ALA A 69 10.51 9.13 -15.77
CA ALA A 69 11.10 9.29 -14.46
C ALA A 69 9.97 9.73 -13.53
N ALA A 70 9.56 8.84 -12.63
CA ALA A 70 8.52 9.13 -11.68
C ALA A 70 8.96 10.34 -10.86
N VAL A 71 8.32 11.48 -11.12
CA VAL A 71 8.57 12.73 -10.40
C VAL A 71 8.42 12.44 -8.92
N GLN A 72 9.53 12.42 -8.21
CA GLN A 72 9.52 12.41 -6.75
C GLN A 72 9.02 13.79 -6.34
N VAL A 73 7.74 13.87 -5.99
CA VAL A 73 7.20 15.09 -5.41
C VAL A 73 7.92 15.30 -4.07
N ALA A 74 8.76 16.33 -4.01
CA ALA A 74 9.44 16.71 -2.78
C ALA A 74 8.39 16.91 -1.68
N PRO A 75 8.68 16.52 -0.43
CA PRO A 75 7.78 16.78 0.68
C PRO A 75 7.54 18.29 0.78
N PRO A 76 6.29 18.71 1.03
CA PRO A 76 6.01 20.14 1.17
C PRO A 76 6.80 20.72 2.36
N ALA A 77 7.25 21.96 2.27
CA ALA A 77 8.11 22.62 3.26
C ALA A 77 7.50 22.64 4.68
N TRP A 78 6.17 22.50 4.80
CA TRP A 78 5.47 22.43 6.08
C TRP A 78 5.42 21.00 6.69
N GLU A 79 5.89 19.98 5.96
CA GLU A 79 5.80 18.60 6.45
C GLU A 79 6.81 18.37 7.59
N PRO A 80 6.36 17.96 8.79
CA PRO A 80 7.26 17.67 9.89
C PRO A 80 8.30 16.61 9.53
N ALA A 81 9.54 16.80 9.95
CA ALA A 81 10.64 15.86 9.68
C ALA A 81 10.32 14.41 10.10
N ALA A 82 9.52 14.23 11.16
CA ALA A 82 9.06 12.91 11.59
C ALA A 82 8.16 12.21 10.55
N LEU A 83 7.31 12.95 9.83
CA LEU A 83 6.47 12.38 8.77
C LEU A 83 7.28 12.04 7.53
N THR A 84 8.24 12.89 7.17
CA THR A 84 9.19 12.61 6.09
C THR A 84 9.99 11.34 6.39
N ALA A 85 10.50 11.20 7.63
CA ALA A 85 11.20 10.00 8.08
C ALA A 85 10.30 8.74 8.04
N LEU A 86 9.03 8.87 8.42
CA LEU A 86 8.06 7.78 8.36
C LEU A 86 7.69 7.43 6.91
N ALA A 87 7.66 8.40 6.00
CA ALA A 87 7.41 8.21 4.58
C ALA A 87 8.59 7.53 3.84
N ALA A 88 9.75 7.48 4.45
CA ALA A 88 10.91 6.71 3.99
C ALA A 88 11.15 5.44 4.82
N TRP A 89 10.21 5.11 5.73
CA TRP A 89 10.40 4.02 6.67
C TRP A 89 10.08 2.65 6.06
N GLU A 90 11.13 2.00 5.61
CA GLU A 90 11.12 0.62 5.12
C GLU A 90 11.92 -0.26 6.09
N PRO A 91 11.26 -0.92 7.06
CA PRO A 91 11.95 -1.77 8.03
C PRO A 91 12.54 -3.02 7.36
N ARG A 92 13.77 -3.34 7.73
CA ARG A 92 14.40 -4.59 7.30
C ARG A 92 13.88 -5.77 8.12
N PRO A 93 13.79 -6.98 7.54
CA PRO A 93 13.43 -8.18 8.28
C PRO A 93 14.43 -8.44 9.41
N PRO A 94 14.00 -9.06 10.52
CA PRO A 94 14.90 -9.48 11.58
C PRO A 94 15.96 -10.47 11.09
N ARG A 95 17.22 -10.24 11.45
CA ARG A 95 18.34 -11.05 10.97
C ARG A 95 18.47 -12.40 11.70
N THR A 96 18.09 -12.46 12.97
CA THR A 96 18.23 -13.65 13.80
C THR A 96 16.95 -14.47 13.85
N PRO A 97 17.01 -15.80 14.02
CA PRO A 97 15.83 -16.64 14.21
C PRO A 97 14.99 -16.20 15.41
N ALA A 98 15.62 -15.89 16.53
CA ALA A 98 14.91 -15.38 17.73
C ALA A 98 14.21 -14.04 17.44
N GLY A 99 14.87 -13.13 16.73
CA GLY A 99 14.26 -11.86 16.33
C GLY A 99 13.07 -12.06 15.41
N ARG A 100 13.10 -13.05 14.50
CA ARG A 100 11.96 -13.43 13.67
C ARG A 100 10.81 -13.98 14.50
N ALA A 101 11.09 -14.94 15.38
CA ALA A 101 10.08 -15.51 16.26
C ALA A 101 9.38 -14.42 17.12
N LEU A 102 10.15 -13.49 17.66
CA LEU A 102 9.60 -12.36 18.42
C LEU A 102 8.74 -11.43 17.55
N ALA A 103 9.16 -11.16 16.32
CA ALA A 103 8.39 -10.35 15.38
C ALA A 103 7.06 -11.01 15.01
N TYR A 104 7.07 -12.33 14.79
CA TYR A 104 5.84 -13.11 14.54
C TYR A 104 4.90 -13.08 15.74
N LEU A 105 5.43 -13.30 16.95
CA LEU A 105 4.63 -13.21 18.17
C LEU A 105 4.05 -11.81 18.38
N TRP A 106 4.86 -10.78 18.19
CA TRP A 106 4.45 -9.38 18.35
C TRP A 106 3.39 -8.94 17.34
N ALA A 107 3.49 -9.37 16.10
CA ALA A 107 2.51 -9.07 15.05
C ALA A 107 1.32 -10.04 15.02
N SER A 108 1.29 -11.06 15.91
CA SER A 108 0.28 -12.14 15.87
C SER A 108 -1.17 -11.66 15.93
N PRO A 109 -1.58 -10.60 16.66
CA PRO A 109 -2.97 -10.15 16.65
C PRO A 109 -3.40 -9.63 15.26
N VAL A 110 -2.53 -8.90 14.57
CA VAL A 110 -2.80 -8.39 13.21
C VAL A 110 -2.74 -9.55 12.20
N THR A 111 -1.81 -10.49 12.39
CA THR A 111 -1.70 -11.70 11.56
C THR A 111 -2.94 -12.57 11.68
N ALA A 112 -3.51 -12.72 12.89
CA ALA A 112 -4.75 -13.45 13.10
C ALA A 112 -5.93 -12.83 12.33
N ALA A 113 -6.05 -11.50 12.34
CA ALA A 113 -7.04 -10.79 11.52
C ALA A 113 -6.82 -11.04 10.02
N GLY A 114 -5.57 -11.07 9.57
CA GLY A 114 -5.21 -11.42 8.19
C GLY A 114 -5.58 -12.85 7.81
N LEU A 115 -5.34 -13.81 8.71
CA LEU A 115 -5.74 -15.21 8.52
C LEU A 115 -7.25 -15.33 8.40
N LEU A 116 -8.01 -14.68 9.27
CA LEU A 116 -9.47 -14.67 9.20
C LEU A 116 -9.96 -14.08 7.88
N ALA A 117 -9.39 -12.96 7.44
CA ALA A 117 -9.74 -12.35 6.16
C ALA A 117 -9.39 -13.25 4.96
N GLY A 118 -8.22 -13.89 4.98
CA GLY A 118 -7.79 -14.82 3.93
C GLY A 118 -8.67 -16.06 3.87
N LEU A 119 -8.95 -16.69 5.01
CA LEU A 119 -9.81 -17.88 5.11
C LEU A 119 -11.26 -17.55 4.69
N ALA A 120 -11.81 -16.41 5.13
CA ALA A 120 -13.14 -15.97 4.72
C ALA A 120 -13.23 -15.64 3.22
N GLY A 121 -12.12 -15.23 2.61
CA GLY A 121 -12.01 -14.99 1.18
C GLY A 121 -11.78 -16.26 0.36
N GLY A 122 -11.27 -17.33 0.96
CA GLY A 122 -10.84 -18.54 0.25
C GLY A 122 -9.70 -18.25 -0.72
N GLY A 123 -9.57 -19.10 -1.74
CA GLY A 123 -8.51 -18.98 -2.74
C GLY A 123 -7.34 -19.93 -2.49
N THR A 124 -6.22 -19.69 -3.16
CA THR A 124 -4.99 -20.48 -3.01
C THR A 124 -4.00 -19.80 -2.09
N THR A 125 -3.21 -20.59 -1.38
CA THR A 125 -2.22 -20.07 -0.43
C THR A 125 -0.80 -20.43 -0.85
N GLN A 126 0.14 -19.52 -0.63
CA GLN A 126 1.57 -19.76 -0.80
C GLN A 126 2.36 -18.93 0.21
N VAL A 127 3.53 -19.41 0.60
CA VAL A 127 4.46 -18.63 1.44
C VAL A 127 5.47 -17.94 0.54
N ARG A 128 5.58 -16.61 0.67
CA ARG A 128 6.58 -15.81 -0.04
C ARG A 128 7.19 -14.76 0.88
N ASP A 129 8.50 -14.70 0.91
CA ASP A 129 9.30 -13.72 1.65
C ASP A 129 8.91 -13.57 3.13
N GLY A 130 8.49 -14.68 3.76
CA GLY A 130 8.07 -14.73 5.17
C GLY A 130 6.65 -14.23 5.41
N ALA A 131 5.83 -14.10 4.37
CA ALA A 131 4.40 -13.83 4.47
C ALA A 131 3.59 -14.97 3.85
N LEU A 132 2.38 -15.21 4.38
CA LEU A 132 1.40 -16.10 3.81
C LEU A 132 0.52 -15.31 2.84
N LEU A 133 0.59 -15.64 1.58
CA LEU A 133 -0.16 -14.99 0.51
C LEU A 133 -1.41 -15.80 0.16
N PHE A 134 -2.59 -15.19 0.27
CA PHE A 134 -3.86 -15.68 -0.26
C PHE A 134 -4.14 -15.01 -1.60
N THR A 135 -4.42 -15.79 -2.65
CA THR A 135 -4.71 -15.29 -4.00
C THR A 135 -6.03 -15.84 -4.52
N GLY A 136 -6.68 -15.08 -5.39
CA GLY A 136 -8.01 -15.47 -5.92
C GLY A 136 -9.10 -15.38 -4.87
N THR A 137 -8.98 -14.49 -3.90
CA THR A 137 -9.97 -14.32 -2.82
C THR A 137 -11.32 -13.86 -3.37
N ARG A 138 -12.39 -14.33 -2.73
CA ARG A 138 -13.80 -14.10 -3.11
C ARG A 138 -14.59 -13.64 -1.88
N GLY A 139 -15.92 -13.65 -1.99
CA GLY A 139 -16.82 -13.40 -0.87
C GLY A 139 -16.67 -12.02 -0.23
N PRO A 140 -16.92 -11.92 1.09
CA PRO A 140 -16.94 -10.64 1.79
C PRO A 140 -15.58 -9.91 1.78
N THR A 141 -14.48 -10.64 1.90
CA THR A 141 -13.13 -10.05 1.85
C THR A 141 -12.87 -9.38 0.49
N ALA A 142 -13.14 -10.08 -0.61
CA ALA A 142 -12.99 -9.50 -1.95
C ALA A 142 -13.97 -8.35 -2.19
N ALA A 143 -15.19 -8.41 -1.66
CA ALA A 143 -16.15 -7.32 -1.74
C ALA A 143 -15.64 -6.07 -1.03
N LEU A 144 -15.14 -6.21 0.19
CA LEU A 144 -14.52 -5.11 0.95
C LEU A 144 -13.33 -4.50 0.20
N MET A 145 -12.44 -5.34 -0.33
CA MET A 145 -11.28 -4.89 -1.09
C MET A 145 -11.70 -4.11 -2.35
N ARG A 146 -12.74 -4.60 -3.09
CA ARG A 146 -13.30 -3.87 -4.26
C ARG A 146 -13.85 -2.50 -3.85
N CYS A 147 -14.66 -2.44 -2.79
CA CYS A 147 -15.22 -1.19 -2.31
C CYS A 147 -14.15 -0.15 -1.92
N ARG A 148 -12.98 -0.62 -1.52
CA ARG A 148 -11.84 0.22 -1.14
C ARG A 148 -10.82 0.43 -2.26
N GLY A 149 -10.99 -0.23 -3.41
CA GLY A 149 -10.07 -0.15 -4.55
C GLY A 149 -8.74 -0.86 -4.33
N PHE A 150 -8.70 -1.88 -3.44
CA PHE A 150 -7.48 -2.64 -3.15
C PHE A 150 -7.40 -3.89 -4.04
N ASP A 151 -6.24 -4.12 -4.66
CA ASP A 151 -5.92 -5.37 -5.36
C ASP A 151 -5.22 -6.37 -4.44
N ALA A 152 -4.43 -5.87 -3.49
CA ALA A 152 -3.84 -6.63 -2.40
C ALA A 152 -3.93 -5.83 -1.09
N MET A 153 -3.72 -6.52 0.04
CA MET A 153 -3.74 -5.93 1.38
C MET A 153 -2.92 -6.78 2.33
N ALA A 154 -1.98 -6.17 3.06
CA ALA A 154 -1.21 -6.83 4.09
C ALA A 154 -1.84 -6.64 5.49
N LEU A 155 -1.98 -7.73 6.24
CA LEU A 155 -2.41 -7.77 7.62
C LEU A 155 -1.45 -8.66 8.44
N GLY A 156 -0.50 -8.05 9.13
CA GLY A 156 0.59 -8.77 9.79
C GLY A 156 1.43 -9.53 8.78
N HIS A 157 1.59 -10.84 8.98
CA HIS A 157 2.32 -11.72 8.06
C HIS A 157 1.41 -12.36 6.98
N VAL A 158 0.21 -11.84 6.79
CA VAL A 158 -0.72 -12.30 5.75
C VAL A 158 -0.91 -11.22 4.71
N VAL A 159 -0.77 -11.59 3.45
CA VAL A 159 -1.13 -10.77 2.30
C VAL A 159 -2.33 -11.40 1.61
N VAL A 160 -3.38 -10.65 1.41
CA VAL A 160 -4.60 -11.09 0.73
C VAL A 160 -4.69 -10.38 -0.61
N ALA A 161 -4.79 -11.13 -1.70
CA ALA A 161 -4.93 -10.61 -3.05
C ALA A 161 -6.24 -11.08 -3.69
N ARG A 162 -6.93 -10.16 -4.35
CA ARG A 162 -8.27 -10.35 -4.94
C ARG A 162 -8.31 -11.25 -6.16
N GLY A 163 -7.28 -11.20 -6.98
CA GLY A 163 -7.21 -11.87 -8.28
C GLY A 163 -6.03 -12.83 -8.36
N ALA A 164 -5.37 -12.80 -9.51
CA ALA A 164 -4.10 -13.49 -9.73
C ALA A 164 -3.04 -13.07 -8.71
N PRO A 165 -1.95 -13.83 -8.55
CA PRO A 165 -0.84 -13.41 -7.72
C PRO A 165 -0.40 -11.98 -8.07
N PRO A 166 -0.14 -11.12 -7.07
CA PRO A 166 0.30 -9.75 -7.31
C PRO A 166 1.64 -9.76 -8.07
N SER A 167 1.88 -8.73 -8.89
CA SER A 167 3.19 -8.50 -9.49
C SER A 167 4.27 -8.40 -8.41
N ALA A 168 5.54 -8.63 -8.78
CA ALA A 168 6.64 -8.51 -7.83
C ALA A 168 6.68 -7.10 -7.22
N ALA A 169 6.40 -6.08 -8.00
CA ALA A 169 6.31 -4.70 -7.53
C ALA A 169 5.19 -4.50 -6.50
N LEU A 170 3.97 -5.01 -6.74
CA LEU A 170 2.87 -4.92 -5.78
C LEU A 170 3.15 -5.76 -4.53
N LEU A 171 3.69 -6.96 -4.69
CA LEU A 171 4.10 -7.78 -3.54
C LEU A 171 5.15 -7.05 -2.69
N ARG A 172 6.09 -6.35 -3.32
CA ARG A 172 7.08 -5.54 -2.61
C ARG A 172 6.44 -4.44 -1.77
N HIS A 173 5.39 -3.78 -2.27
CA HIS A 173 4.58 -2.83 -1.52
C HIS A 173 3.99 -3.47 -0.25
N GLU A 174 3.32 -4.61 -0.40
CA GLU A 174 2.68 -5.32 0.71
C GLU A 174 3.70 -5.81 1.75
N LEU A 175 4.86 -6.27 1.30
CA LEU A 175 5.94 -6.68 2.19
C LEU A 175 6.49 -5.53 3.06
N VAL A 176 6.45 -4.28 2.58
CA VAL A 176 6.78 -3.13 3.45
C VAL A 176 5.79 -3.05 4.61
N HIS A 177 4.49 -3.22 4.37
CA HIS A 177 3.48 -3.24 5.43
C HIS A 177 3.65 -4.42 6.39
N VAL A 178 4.03 -5.60 5.88
CA VAL A 178 4.41 -6.75 6.74
C VAL A 178 5.54 -6.35 7.68
N ARG A 179 6.61 -5.72 7.16
CA ARG A 179 7.76 -5.28 7.98
C ARG A 179 7.39 -4.15 8.95
N GLN A 180 6.48 -3.27 8.57
CA GLN A 180 5.92 -2.25 9.47
C GLN A 180 5.12 -2.90 10.60
N ALA A 181 4.31 -3.92 10.29
CA ALA A 181 3.57 -4.70 11.30
C ALA A 181 4.50 -5.45 12.26
N GLU A 182 5.61 -6.02 11.80
CA GLU A 182 6.65 -6.62 12.65
C GLU A 182 7.24 -5.63 13.69
N ARG A 183 7.21 -4.34 13.40
CA ARG A 183 7.72 -3.30 14.32
C ARG A 183 6.66 -2.71 15.22
N LEU A 184 5.45 -2.57 14.71
CA LEU A 184 4.34 -1.96 15.44
C LEU A 184 3.48 -2.99 16.19
N GLY A 185 3.43 -4.24 15.72
CA GLY A 185 2.59 -5.29 16.29
C GLY A 185 1.13 -4.88 16.38
N PRO A 186 0.48 -5.01 17.54
CA PRO A 186 -0.92 -4.62 17.75
C PRO A 186 -1.19 -3.13 17.46
N LEU A 187 -0.18 -2.28 17.54
CA LEU A 187 -0.29 -0.85 17.27
C LEU A 187 -0.35 -0.53 15.77
N MET A 188 -0.12 -1.52 14.88
CA MET A 188 -0.16 -1.30 13.44
C MET A 188 -1.49 -0.73 12.96
N ALA A 189 -2.61 -1.35 13.37
CA ALA A 189 -3.93 -0.93 12.94
C ALA A 189 -4.31 0.48 13.46
N PRO A 190 -4.22 0.79 14.76
CA PRO A 190 -4.53 2.14 15.24
C PRO A 190 -3.58 3.20 14.69
N ALA A 191 -2.29 2.91 14.51
CA ALA A 191 -1.35 3.84 13.92
C ALA A 191 -1.68 4.12 12.44
N TYR A 192 -1.95 3.08 11.66
CA TYR A 192 -2.34 3.23 10.26
C TYR A 192 -3.64 4.03 10.12
N LEU A 193 -4.67 3.67 10.87
CA LEU A 193 -5.97 4.36 10.79
C LEU A 193 -5.88 5.82 11.27
N GLY A 194 -5.09 6.10 12.30
CA GLY A 194 -4.83 7.46 12.76
C GLY A 194 -4.13 8.32 11.70
N LEU A 195 -3.12 7.79 11.04
CA LEU A 195 -2.43 8.46 9.95
C LEU A 195 -3.33 8.62 8.72
N LEU A 196 -4.17 7.60 8.41
CA LEU A 196 -5.13 7.67 7.33
C LEU A 196 -6.16 8.78 7.57
N ALA A 197 -6.68 8.90 8.78
CA ALA A 197 -7.61 9.95 9.16
C ALA A 197 -6.97 11.35 9.10
N ALA A 198 -5.71 11.47 9.51
CA ALA A 198 -5.01 12.76 9.55
C ALA A 198 -4.55 13.24 8.16
N TYR A 199 -4.09 12.34 7.30
CA TYR A 199 -3.39 12.71 6.05
C TYR A 199 -4.08 12.18 4.79
N GLY A 200 -5.07 11.32 4.91
CA GLY A 200 -5.69 10.61 3.80
C GLY A 200 -4.74 9.62 3.12
N TYR A 201 -5.25 8.77 2.24
CA TYR A 201 -4.49 7.69 1.62
C TYR A 201 -3.31 8.20 0.76
N ALA A 202 -3.53 9.25 -0.02
CA ALA A 202 -2.51 9.77 -0.94
C ALA A 202 -1.25 10.27 -0.21
N ARG A 203 -1.43 10.95 0.93
CA ARG A 203 -0.34 11.51 1.75
C ARG A 203 0.06 10.62 2.93
N HIS A 204 -0.59 9.46 3.09
CA HIS A 204 -0.32 8.54 4.19
C HIS A 204 1.17 8.16 4.20
N PRO A 205 1.93 8.45 5.28
CA PRO A 205 3.39 8.29 5.24
C PRO A 205 3.81 6.83 5.06
N MET A 206 3.13 5.87 5.70
CA MET A 206 3.44 4.44 5.55
C MET A 206 3.17 3.95 4.12
N GLU A 207 2.11 4.46 3.48
CA GLU A 207 1.78 4.20 2.08
C GLU A 207 2.81 4.81 1.12
N ARG A 208 3.33 5.99 1.44
CA ARG A 208 4.40 6.63 0.67
C ARG A 208 5.67 5.78 0.68
N ALA A 209 6.04 5.22 1.84
CA ALA A 209 7.16 4.29 1.97
C ALA A 209 6.94 3.02 1.14
N ALA A 210 5.77 2.40 1.21
CA ALA A 210 5.42 1.21 0.46
C ALA A 210 5.41 1.47 -1.06
N ARG A 211 4.82 2.59 -1.50
CA ARG A 211 4.86 3.01 -2.91
C ARG A 211 6.26 3.31 -3.42
N ALA A 212 7.15 3.83 -2.59
CA ALA A 212 8.55 4.04 -2.97
C ALA A 212 9.26 2.71 -3.24
N ALA A 213 9.08 1.71 -2.36
CA ALA A 213 9.61 0.37 -2.55
C ALA A 213 9.02 -0.34 -3.77
N GLN A 214 7.72 -0.17 -4.01
CA GLN A 214 7.03 -0.68 -5.20
C GLN A 214 7.64 -0.14 -6.51
N ARG A 215 7.85 1.18 -6.58
CA ARG A 215 8.47 1.81 -7.76
C ARG A 215 9.90 1.33 -7.98
N ALA A 216 10.69 1.20 -6.92
CA ALA A 216 12.05 0.68 -7.02
C ALA A 216 12.08 -0.75 -7.58
N ALA A 217 11.12 -1.60 -7.20
CA ALA A 217 11.00 -2.95 -7.73
C ALA A 217 10.57 -2.97 -9.20
N ALA A 218 9.61 -2.13 -9.58
CA ALA A 218 9.11 -2.07 -10.97
C ALA A 218 10.16 -1.60 -12.01
N VAL A 219 11.24 -0.93 -11.59
CA VAL A 219 12.35 -0.56 -12.48
C VAL A 219 13.29 -1.74 -12.77
N MET A 220 13.23 -2.79 -11.94
CA MET A 220 14.09 -3.97 -12.04
C MET A 220 13.43 -5.15 -12.79
N GLU A 221 12.14 -5.03 -13.12
CA GLU A 221 11.37 -5.97 -13.96
C GLU A 221 11.49 -5.59 -15.45
#